data_c20c60a2e4e431e603f4022d339b00a4
#
_entry.id   c20c60a2e4e431e603f4022d339b00a4
#
_cell.length_a   1.000
_cell.length_b   1.000
_cell.length_c   1.000
_cell.angle_alpha   90.00
_cell.angle_beta   90.00
_cell.angle_gamma   90.00
#
_symmetry.space_group_name_H-M   'P 1'
#
loop_
_entity.id
_entity.type
_entity.pdbx_description
1 polymer ?
#
loop_
_entity_poly.entity_id
_entity_poly.type
_entity_poly.pdbx_seq_one_letter_code
_entity_poly.pdbx_strand_id
1 'polypeptide(L)'
;NEDYIRQILRDYSAYSYESIVIQENIDYDTALKLLISATDLPGIQIQRGSKRHYENFPLAHIIGYIGKLNQTELTNLYQKKYYPSDYIGKTGVEKTYETALRGIFGRKRTEVNALGKEQSVLAEEAPIPGQHVKLAIDLEMQKMLEKIINNSLKASNKDRASGIVMNPNSGEILAMVSLPTFDNNDFSGGISVERYKAYIEDENKPLFN
;
A
#
# COMPACT_ATOMS: atom_id res chain seq x y z
N ASN A 1 20.98 -9.32 -2.41
CA ASN A 1 21.55 -10.56 -1.90
C ASN A 1 21.14 -11.69 -2.83
N GLU A 2 22.13 -12.43 -3.36
CA GLU A 2 21.93 -13.50 -4.35
C GLU A 2 21.00 -14.60 -3.80
N ASP A 3 21.14 -14.97 -2.54
CA ASP A 3 20.32 -15.99 -1.90
C ASP A 3 18.82 -15.61 -1.87
N TYR A 4 18.53 -14.33 -1.65
CA TYR A 4 17.18 -13.80 -1.69
C TYR A 4 16.55 -13.94 -3.08
N ILE A 5 17.29 -13.61 -4.13
CA ILE A 5 16.82 -13.76 -5.51
C ILE A 5 16.60 -15.24 -5.83
N ARG A 6 17.53 -16.11 -5.44
CA ARG A 6 17.39 -17.56 -5.63
C ARG A 6 16.20 -18.16 -4.88
N GLN A 7 15.87 -17.62 -3.71
CA GLN A 7 14.70 -18.04 -2.95
C GLN A 7 13.41 -17.63 -3.65
N ILE A 8 13.31 -16.35 -4.07
CA ILE A 8 12.13 -15.86 -4.82
C ILE A 8 11.92 -16.69 -6.09
N LEU A 9 12.97 -16.94 -6.87
CA LEU A 9 12.87 -17.74 -8.09
C LEU A 9 12.45 -19.18 -7.84
N ARG A 10 12.75 -19.74 -6.67
CA ARG A 10 12.27 -21.08 -6.26
C ARG A 10 10.82 -21.09 -5.84
N ASP A 11 10.39 -20.02 -5.15
CA ASP A 11 9.01 -19.89 -4.66
C ASP A 11 8.02 -19.63 -5.81
N TYR A 12 8.49 -18.99 -6.88
CA TYR A 12 7.74 -18.82 -8.13
C TYR A 12 8.10 -19.95 -9.09
N SER A 13 7.08 -20.73 -9.49
CA SER A 13 7.26 -21.86 -10.42
C SER A 13 8.06 -21.44 -11.66
N ALA A 14 9.07 -22.25 -12.02
CA ALA A 14 9.92 -22.04 -13.20
C ALA A 14 9.14 -21.99 -14.54
N TYR A 15 7.87 -22.35 -14.54
CA TYR A 15 6.96 -22.30 -15.67
C TYR A 15 6.01 -21.10 -15.68
N SER A 16 6.17 -20.15 -14.76
CA SER A 16 5.40 -18.91 -14.78
C SER A 16 6.02 -17.96 -15.81
N TYR A 17 5.22 -17.56 -16.80
CA TYR A 17 5.58 -16.52 -17.76
C TYR A 17 5.29 -15.11 -17.23
N GLU A 18 4.94 -15.01 -15.96
CA GLU A 18 4.68 -13.72 -15.30
C GLU A 18 5.98 -13.10 -14.78
N SER A 19 6.08 -11.79 -14.89
CA SER A 19 7.23 -11.07 -14.33
C SER A 19 7.21 -11.12 -12.81
N ILE A 20 8.33 -11.52 -12.22
CA ILE A 20 8.51 -11.59 -10.77
C ILE A 20 9.16 -10.30 -10.28
N VAL A 21 8.54 -9.63 -9.32
CA VAL A 21 9.08 -8.41 -8.72
C VAL A 21 10.20 -8.77 -7.76
N ILE A 22 11.43 -8.42 -8.12
CA ILE A 22 12.62 -8.66 -7.29
C ILE A 22 12.85 -7.51 -6.30
N GLN A 23 12.70 -6.27 -6.77
CA GLN A 23 12.93 -5.07 -5.98
C GLN A 23 11.90 -4.00 -6.33
N GLU A 24 11.30 -3.42 -5.30
CA GLU A 24 10.35 -2.31 -5.41
C GLU A 24 10.98 -0.99 -4.92
N ASN A 25 10.39 0.12 -5.30
CA ASN A 25 10.74 1.46 -4.83
C ASN A 25 12.22 1.82 -5.03
N ILE A 26 12.80 1.43 -6.16
CA ILE A 26 14.15 1.81 -6.56
C ILE A 26 14.16 3.31 -6.86
N ASP A 27 15.15 4.03 -6.33
CA ASP A 27 15.32 5.45 -6.63
C ASP A 27 15.62 5.68 -8.12
N TYR A 28 15.32 6.90 -8.60
CA TYR A 28 15.41 7.22 -10.02
C TYR A 28 16.80 7.02 -10.61
N ASP A 29 17.85 7.42 -9.88
CA ASP A 29 19.23 7.34 -10.39
C ASP A 29 19.70 5.88 -10.49
N THR A 30 19.34 5.06 -9.50
CA THR A 30 19.60 3.62 -9.54
C THR A 30 18.78 2.93 -10.62
N ALA A 31 17.51 3.29 -10.78
CA ALA A 31 16.65 2.76 -11.84
C ALA A 31 17.22 3.09 -13.24
N LEU A 32 17.72 4.31 -13.44
CA LEU A 32 18.33 4.71 -14.70
C LEU A 32 19.60 3.90 -15.01
N LYS A 33 20.48 3.72 -14.03
CA LYS A 33 21.68 2.87 -14.17
C LYS A 33 21.32 1.43 -14.53
N LEU A 34 20.33 0.87 -13.83
CA LEU A 34 19.84 -0.48 -14.09
C LEU A 34 19.20 -0.59 -15.49
N LEU A 35 18.47 0.43 -15.94
CA LEU A 35 17.86 0.46 -17.27
C LEU A 35 18.92 0.38 -18.37
N ILE A 36 20.03 1.09 -18.20
CA ILE A 36 21.16 1.04 -19.13
C ILE A 36 21.79 -0.35 -19.10
N SER A 37 22.04 -0.90 -17.92
CA SER A 37 22.65 -2.23 -17.74
C SER A 37 21.72 -3.38 -18.13
N ALA A 38 20.40 -3.19 -18.07
CA ALA A 38 19.42 -4.21 -18.41
C ALA A 38 19.47 -4.61 -19.90
N THR A 39 20.05 -3.78 -20.75
CA THR A 39 20.28 -4.13 -22.16
C THR A 39 21.17 -5.37 -22.30
N ASP A 40 22.09 -5.56 -21.37
CA ASP A 40 23.04 -6.68 -21.34
C ASP A 40 22.59 -7.84 -20.44
N LEU A 41 21.45 -7.67 -19.73
CA LEU A 41 20.91 -8.64 -18.78
C LEU A 41 19.57 -9.20 -19.27
N PRO A 42 19.57 -10.32 -20.01
CA PRO A 42 18.34 -10.90 -20.54
C PRO A 42 17.41 -11.34 -19.40
N GLY A 43 16.12 -11.02 -19.55
CA GLY A 43 15.08 -11.38 -18.56
C GLY A 43 14.90 -10.37 -17.42
N ILE A 44 15.68 -9.29 -17.36
CA ILE A 44 15.48 -8.21 -16.38
C ILE A 44 14.73 -7.06 -17.06
N GLN A 45 13.66 -6.62 -16.40
CA GLN A 45 12.85 -5.48 -16.85
C GLN A 45 12.70 -4.46 -15.71
N ILE A 46 12.71 -3.19 -16.08
CA ILE A 46 12.43 -2.10 -15.14
C ILE A 46 11.13 -1.46 -15.57
N GLN A 47 10.18 -1.48 -14.64
CA GLN A 47 8.84 -0.95 -14.88
C GLN A 47 8.56 0.23 -13.95
N ARG A 48 7.79 1.20 -14.45
CA ARG A 48 7.24 2.27 -13.61
C ARG A 48 6.07 1.71 -12.83
N GLY A 49 6.08 1.93 -11.53
CA GLY A 49 4.99 1.60 -10.62
C GLY A 49 4.38 2.85 -10.00
N SER A 50 3.24 2.69 -9.35
CA SER A 50 2.65 3.69 -8.49
C SER A 50 2.85 3.28 -7.04
N LYS A 51 3.17 4.26 -6.19
CA LYS A 51 3.26 4.06 -4.75
C LYS A 51 2.15 4.85 -4.08
N ARG A 52 1.44 4.24 -3.13
CA ARG A 52 0.46 4.95 -2.33
C ARG A 52 1.20 5.97 -1.45
N HIS A 53 0.75 7.20 -1.50
CA HIS A 53 1.24 8.27 -0.64
C HIS A 53 0.08 8.80 0.18
N TYR A 54 0.30 8.93 1.48
CA TYR A 54 -0.66 9.50 2.41
C TYR A 54 -0.15 10.86 2.84
N GLU A 55 -0.98 11.89 2.65
CA GLU A 55 -0.66 13.22 3.17
C GLU A 55 -0.59 13.19 4.69
N ASN A 56 0.27 14.02 5.28
CA ASN A 56 0.48 14.10 6.73
C ASN A 56 -0.70 14.78 7.44
N PHE A 57 -1.87 14.15 7.36
CA PHE A 57 -3.05 14.57 8.09
C PHE A 57 -3.36 13.57 9.21
N PRO A 58 -4.05 13.99 10.28
CA PRO A 58 -4.43 13.11 11.40
C PRO A 58 -5.57 12.16 11.01
N LEU A 59 -5.40 11.40 9.94
CA LEU A 59 -6.40 10.53 9.33
C LEU A 59 -5.99 9.05 9.30
N ALA A 60 -4.88 8.69 9.95
CA ALA A 60 -4.30 7.37 9.82
C ALA A 60 -5.29 6.23 10.08
N HIS A 61 -6.04 6.32 11.17
CA HIS A 61 -7.02 5.31 11.54
C HIS A 61 -8.25 5.29 10.62
N ILE A 62 -8.63 6.44 10.06
CA ILE A 62 -9.76 6.55 9.14
C ILE A 62 -9.41 5.98 7.79
N ILE A 63 -8.32 6.48 7.20
CA ILE A 63 -7.87 6.03 5.86
C ILE A 63 -7.38 4.60 5.93
N GLY A 64 -6.63 4.25 6.96
CA GLY A 64 -5.95 2.98 7.05
C GLY A 64 -4.70 2.93 6.16
N TYR A 65 -4.27 1.74 5.83
CA TYR A 65 -3.08 1.52 4.99
C TYR A 65 -3.24 0.30 4.09
N ILE A 66 -2.42 0.26 3.05
CA ILE A 66 -2.28 -0.90 2.18
C ILE A 66 -1.07 -1.74 2.60
N GLY A 67 -1.12 -3.03 2.36
CA GLY A 67 -0.01 -3.94 2.60
C GLY A 67 -0.05 -5.14 1.66
N LYS A 68 1.06 -5.86 1.52
CA LYS A 68 1.12 -7.07 0.69
C LYS A 68 0.14 -8.13 1.20
N LEU A 69 -0.34 -8.95 0.27
CA LEU A 69 -1.20 -10.07 0.62
C LEU A 69 -0.42 -11.10 1.45
N ASN A 70 -1.04 -11.59 2.50
CA ASN A 70 -0.56 -12.79 3.18
C ASN A 70 -1.08 -14.05 2.47
N GLN A 71 -0.56 -15.22 2.86
CA GLN A 71 -0.91 -16.49 2.22
C GLN A 71 -2.41 -16.81 2.26
N THR A 72 -3.06 -16.50 3.37
CA THR A 72 -4.50 -16.74 3.55
C THR A 72 -5.32 -15.80 2.66
N GLU A 73 -4.97 -14.54 2.62
CA GLU A 73 -5.62 -13.54 1.74
C GLU A 73 -5.44 -13.94 0.28
N LEU A 74 -4.22 -14.34 -0.12
CA LEU A 74 -3.95 -14.77 -1.48
C LEU A 74 -4.82 -15.96 -1.89
N THR A 75 -4.95 -16.98 -1.04
CA THR A 75 -5.81 -18.15 -1.30
C THR A 75 -7.27 -17.74 -1.50
N ASN A 76 -7.77 -16.83 -0.67
CA ASN A 76 -9.17 -16.39 -0.72
C ASN A 76 -9.46 -15.44 -1.90
N LEU A 77 -8.46 -14.70 -2.35
CA LEU A 77 -8.60 -13.65 -3.36
C LEU A 77 -8.06 -14.05 -4.73
N TYR A 78 -7.45 -15.22 -4.85
CA TYR A 78 -6.88 -15.71 -6.12
C TYR A 78 -7.92 -15.72 -7.24
N GLN A 79 -9.11 -16.21 -6.97
CA GLN A 79 -10.20 -16.22 -7.94
C GLN A 79 -10.67 -14.80 -8.36
N LYS A 80 -10.37 -13.79 -7.54
CA LYS A 80 -10.65 -12.37 -7.83
C LYS A 80 -9.49 -11.69 -8.56
N LYS A 81 -8.56 -12.45 -9.12
CA LYS A 81 -7.39 -11.98 -9.89
C LYS A 81 -6.46 -11.08 -9.06
N TYR A 82 -6.18 -11.49 -7.81
CA TYR A 82 -5.10 -10.94 -7.03
C TYR A 82 -3.86 -11.78 -7.21
N TYR A 83 -2.72 -11.09 -7.33
CA TYR A 83 -1.41 -11.71 -7.50
C TYR A 83 -0.58 -11.56 -6.21
N PRO A 84 0.44 -12.41 -6.00
CA PRO A 84 1.28 -12.33 -4.80
C PRO A 84 2.01 -10.99 -4.61
N SER A 85 2.24 -10.26 -5.71
CA SER A 85 2.86 -8.93 -5.72
C SER A 85 1.90 -7.79 -5.39
N ASP A 86 0.58 -8.05 -5.36
CA ASP A 86 -0.42 -7.02 -5.15
C ASP A 86 -0.41 -6.49 -3.72
N TYR A 87 -0.89 -5.27 -3.59
CA TYR A 87 -1.21 -4.65 -2.31
C TYR A 87 -2.72 -4.66 -2.11
N ILE A 88 -3.14 -4.79 -0.86
CA ILE A 88 -4.55 -4.74 -0.47
C ILE A 88 -4.73 -3.82 0.74
N GLY A 89 -5.88 -3.16 0.82
CA GLY A 89 -6.25 -2.39 2.00
C GLY A 89 -6.36 -3.29 3.26
N LYS A 90 -5.59 -2.96 4.29
CA LYS A 90 -5.54 -3.74 5.54
C LYS A 90 -6.51 -3.23 6.58
N THR A 91 -6.70 -1.93 6.66
CA THR A 91 -7.57 -1.28 7.64
C THR A 91 -8.29 -0.08 7.01
N GLY A 92 -9.26 0.48 7.72
CA GLY A 92 -9.92 1.73 7.39
C GLY A 92 -10.63 1.76 6.04
N VAL A 93 -10.64 2.92 5.42
CA VAL A 93 -11.25 3.18 4.11
C VAL A 93 -10.58 2.35 3.02
N GLU A 94 -9.25 2.20 3.07
CA GLU A 94 -8.50 1.37 2.11
C GLU A 94 -9.03 -0.06 2.07
N LYS A 95 -9.33 -0.66 3.22
CA LYS A 95 -9.91 -2.01 3.30
C LYS A 95 -11.36 -2.05 2.86
N THR A 96 -12.15 -1.11 3.36
CA THR A 96 -13.61 -1.12 3.14
C THR A 96 -13.96 -0.87 1.68
N TYR A 97 -13.22 0.01 1.03
CA TYR A 97 -13.43 0.41 -0.37
C TYR A 97 -12.39 -0.16 -1.32
N GLU A 98 -11.68 -1.23 -0.92
CA GLU A 98 -10.65 -1.89 -1.73
C GLU A 98 -11.10 -2.14 -3.17
N THR A 99 -12.29 -2.71 -3.37
CA THR A 99 -12.82 -3.03 -4.70
C THR A 99 -12.99 -1.79 -5.60
N ALA A 100 -13.35 -0.65 -5.01
CA ALA A 100 -13.49 0.61 -5.73
C ALA A 100 -12.14 1.28 -5.98
N LEU A 101 -11.25 1.24 -5.01
CA LEU A 101 -9.95 1.94 -5.05
C LEU A 101 -8.90 1.22 -5.91
N ARG A 102 -8.97 -0.11 -6.02
CA ARG A 102 -7.95 -0.93 -6.69
C ARG A 102 -7.87 -0.69 -8.19
N GLY A 103 -9.00 -0.48 -8.87
CA GLY A 103 -9.06 -0.47 -10.33
C GLY A 103 -8.87 -1.87 -10.95
N ILE A 104 -8.53 -1.89 -12.23
CA ILE A 104 -8.32 -3.13 -13.00
C ILE A 104 -6.98 -3.03 -13.70
N PHE A 105 -6.12 -4.01 -13.49
CA PHE A 105 -4.83 -4.08 -14.19
C PHE A 105 -5.01 -4.24 -15.68
N GLY A 106 -4.22 -3.51 -16.44
CA GLY A 106 -4.04 -3.74 -17.87
C GLY A 106 -3.34 -5.08 -18.13
N ARG A 107 -3.42 -5.54 -19.36
CA ARG A 107 -2.77 -6.77 -19.81
C ARG A 107 -2.03 -6.51 -21.09
N LYS A 108 -0.79 -6.99 -21.16
CA LYS A 108 0.02 -6.95 -22.36
C LYS A 108 0.41 -8.38 -22.71
N ARG A 109 0.05 -8.81 -23.91
CA ARG A 109 0.49 -10.10 -24.45
C ARG A 109 1.57 -9.84 -25.46
N THR A 110 2.76 -10.36 -25.19
CA THR A 110 3.94 -10.19 -26.07
C THR A 110 4.43 -11.53 -26.56
N GLU A 111 4.96 -11.54 -27.76
CA GLU A 111 5.75 -12.64 -28.29
C GLU A 111 7.20 -12.43 -27.86
N VAL A 112 7.80 -13.47 -27.29
CA VAL A 112 9.20 -13.43 -26.84
C VAL A 112 10.02 -14.47 -27.58
N ASN A 113 11.29 -14.16 -27.81
CA ASN A 113 12.23 -15.14 -28.35
C ASN A 113 12.73 -16.12 -27.27
N ALA A 114 13.57 -17.09 -27.65
CA ALA A 114 14.14 -18.08 -26.73
C ALA A 114 14.96 -17.48 -25.57
N LEU A 115 15.38 -16.22 -25.66
CA LEU A 115 16.09 -15.48 -24.62
C LEU A 115 15.17 -14.63 -23.75
N GLY A 116 13.83 -14.72 -23.93
CA GLY A 116 12.86 -13.90 -23.20
C GLY A 116 12.77 -12.45 -23.67
N LYS A 117 13.42 -12.07 -24.77
CA LYS A 117 13.35 -10.72 -25.30
C LYS A 117 12.07 -10.52 -26.12
N GLU A 118 11.33 -9.45 -25.83
CA GLU A 118 10.11 -9.05 -26.53
C GLU A 118 10.40 -8.84 -28.03
N GLN A 119 9.60 -9.50 -28.87
CA GLN A 119 9.68 -9.41 -30.34
C GLN A 119 8.52 -8.57 -30.89
N SER A 120 7.32 -8.87 -30.45
CA SER A 120 6.12 -8.16 -30.90
C SER A 120 5.06 -8.10 -29.80
N VAL A 121 4.21 -7.08 -29.83
CA VAL A 121 3.04 -6.95 -28.97
C VAL A 121 1.84 -7.50 -29.73
N LEU A 122 1.27 -8.60 -29.24
CA LEU A 122 0.14 -9.25 -29.86
C LEU A 122 -1.22 -8.63 -29.46
N ALA A 123 -1.31 -8.18 -28.21
CA ALA A 123 -2.50 -7.52 -27.67
C ALA A 123 -2.11 -6.67 -26.45
N GLU A 124 -2.82 -5.56 -26.28
CA GLU A 124 -2.67 -4.69 -25.12
C GLU A 124 -4.05 -4.21 -24.68
N GLU A 125 -4.34 -4.41 -23.38
CA GLU A 125 -5.51 -3.88 -22.69
C GLU A 125 -5.03 -2.82 -21.71
N ALA A 126 -5.51 -1.59 -21.86
CA ALA A 126 -5.13 -0.49 -20.96
C ALA A 126 -5.65 -0.74 -19.53
N PRO A 127 -4.91 -0.33 -18.50
CA PRO A 127 -5.39 -0.38 -17.13
C PRO A 127 -6.56 0.58 -16.91
N ILE A 128 -7.51 0.18 -16.06
CA ILE A 128 -8.60 1.04 -15.63
C ILE A 128 -8.30 1.52 -14.22
N PRO A 129 -8.15 2.85 -14.01
CA PRO A 129 -7.86 3.38 -12.68
C PRO A 129 -9.01 3.13 -11.70
N GLY A 130 -8.68 3.04 -10.42
CA GLY A 130 -9.68 2.95 -9.36
C GLY A 130 -10.52 4.23 -9.25
N GLN A 131 -11.62 4.10 -8.54
CA GLN A 131 -12.54 5.20 -8.30
C GLN A 131 -12.04 6.11 -7.16
N HIS A 132 -12.52 7.34 -7.15
CA HIS A 132 -12.29 8.25 -6.04
C HIS A 132 -13.33 8.04 -4.94
N VAL A 133 -12.90 8.02 -3.69
CA VAL A 133 -13.77 7.98 -2.53
C VAL A 133 -13.68 9.32 -1.81
N LYS A 134 -14.82 10.00 -1.68
CA LYS A 134 -14.93 11.27 -0.94
C LYS A 134 -15.51 10.98 0.43
N LEU A 135 -14.81 11.39 1.48
CA LEU A 135 -15.26 11.27 2.86
C LEU A 135 -16.01 12.53 3.29
N ALA A 136 -16.90 12.40 4.28
CA ALA A 136 -17.56 13.52 4.91
C ALA A 136 -16.68 14.28 5.91
N ILE A 137 -15.45 13.81 6.13
CA ILE A 137 -14.50 14.42 7.05
C ILE A 137 -14.14 15.83 6.62
N ASP A 138 -14.30 16.78 7.54
CA ASP A 138 -13.79 18.15 7.43
C ASP A 138 -12.36 18.19 7.98
N LEU A 139 -11.41 18.52 7.10
CA LEU A 139 -9.98 18.46 7.42
C LEU A 139 -9.55 19.47 8.49
N GLU A 140 -10.16 20.66 8.48
CA GLU A 140 -9.84 21.69 9.47
C GLU A 140 -10.42 21.32 10.83
N MET A 141 -11.64 20.77 10.86
CA MET A 141 -12.24 20.24 12.08
C MET A 141 -11.45 19.06 12.64
N GLN A 142 -10.97 18.17 11.78
CA GLN A 142 -10.11 17.03 12.15
C GLN A 142 -8.81 17.51 12.84
N LYS A 143 -8.10 18.47 12.24
CA LYS A 143 -6.88 19.06 12.82
C LYS A 143 -7.17 19.77 14.15
N MET A 144 -8.29 20.50 14.22
CA MET A 144 -8.69 21.17 15.46
C MET A 144 -8.98 20.17 16.57
N LEU A 145 -9.74 19.11 16.28
CA LEU A 145 -10.07 18.06 17.24
C LEU A 145 -8.79 17.37 17.76
N GLU A 146 -7.87 17.02 16.87
CA GLU A 146 -6.59 16.42 17.27
C GLU A 146 -5.81 17.36 18.20
N LYS A 147 -5.72 18.63 17.86
CA LYS A 147 -5.03 19.63 18.70
C LYS A 147 -5.66 19.75 20.10
N ILE A 148 -6.98 19.79 20.17
CA ILE A 148 -7.72 19.85 21.44
C ILE A 148 -7.44 18.60 22.27
N ILE A 149 -7.54 17.43 21.69
CA ILE A 149 -7.31 16.15 22.38
C ILE A 149 -5.86 16.07 22.88
N ASN A 150 -4.89 16.41 22.03
CA ASN A 150 -3.47 16.43 22.42
C ASN A 150 -3.21 17.37 23.62
N ASN A 151 -3.81 18.56 23.63
CA ASN A 151 -3.68 19.49 24.75
C ASN A 151 -4.31 18.93 26.02
N SER A 152 -5.47 18.29 25.91
CA SER A 152 -6.17 17.66 27.04
C SER A 152 -5.39 16.48 27.61
N LEU A 153 -4.78 15.66 26.76
CA LEU A 153 -3.91 14.56 27.16
C LEU A 153 -2.69 15.06 27.96
N LYS A 154 -2.01 16.09 27.47
CA LYS A 154 -0.89 16.72 28.16
C LYS A 154 -1.30 17.29 29.53
N ALA A 155 -2.44 18.01 29.59
CA ALA A 155 -2.94 18.57 30.85
C ALA A 155 -3.35 17.53 31.86
N SER A 156 -3.80 16.36 31.42
CA SER A 156 -4.27 15.27 32.27
C SER A 156 -3.18 14.22 32.55
N ASN A 157 -1.99 14.37 31.99
CA ASN A 157 -0.90 13.39 32.04
C ASN A 157 -1.38 11.98 31.60
N LYS A 158 -2.05 11.94 30.43
CA LYS A 158 -2.57 10.72 29.80
C LYS A 158 -2.00 10.58 28.41
N ASP A 159 -1.95 9.33 27.92
CA ASP A 159 -1.27 9.00 26.66
C ASP A 159 -2.25 8.59 25.56
N ARG A 160 -3.50 8.29 25.90
CA ARG A 160 -4.51 7.79 24.96
C ARG A 160 -5.84 8.51 25.11
N ALA A 161 -6.42 8.90 24.01
CA ALA A 161 -7.78 9.41 23.93
C ALA A 161 -8.34 9.28 22.51
N SER A 162 -9.65 9.28 22.40
CA SER A 162 -10.35 9.37 21.13
C SER A 162 -11.45 10.41 21.20
N GLY A 163 -11.82 10.96 20.03
CA GLY A 163 -12.90 11.93 19.93
C GLY A 163 -13.58 11.84 18.58
N ILE A 164 -14.89 12.07 18.56
CA ILE A 164 -15.70 12.06 17.35
C ILE A 164 -16.57 13.30 17.33
N VAL A 165 -16.64 13.95 16.16
CA VAL A 165 -17.57 15.04 15.86
C VAL A 165 -18.51 14.58 14.77
N MET A 166 -19.81 14.63 15.05
CA MET A 166 -20.85 14.16 14.14
C MET A 166 -21.90 15.26 13.94
N ASN A 167 -22.38 15.38 12.72
CA ASN A 167 -23.55 16.21 12.43
C ASN A 167 -24.83 15.45 12.88
N PRO A 168 -25.58 15.95 13.87
CA PRO A 168 -26.73 15.24 14.40
C PRO A 168 -27.91 15.16 13.43
N ASN A 169 -27.96 16.04 12.43
CA ASN A 169 -29.06 16.07 11.46
C ASN A 169 -28.85 15.07 10.30
N SER A 170 -27.59 14.89 9.85
CA SER A 170 -27.27 14.04 8.71
C SER A 170 -26.67 12.69 9.14
N GLY A 171 -26.12 12.59 10.36
CA GLY A 171 -25.37 11.45 10.83
C GLY A 171 -23.94 11.36 10.28
N GLU A 172 -23.50 12.35 9.52
CA GLU A 172 -22.15 12.38 8.95
C GLU A 172 -21.10 12.61 10.04
N ILE A 173 -20.03 11.82 10.00
CA ILE A 173 -18.86 12.03 10.85
C ILE A 173 -17.97 13.09 10.20
N LEU A 174 -17.84 14.23 10.86
CA LEU A 174 -17.06 15.36 10.38
C LEU A 174 -15.61 15.31 10.84
N ALA A 175 -15.34 14.74 12.01
CA ALA A 175 -14.00 14.49 12.52
C ALA A 175 -13.98 13.26 13.42
N MET A 176 -12.90 12.49 13.34
CA MET A 176 -12.68 11.32 14.22
C MET A 176 -11.17 11.16 14.45
N VAL A 177 -10.77 11.27 15.70
CA VAL A 177 -9.37 11.20 16.13
C VAL A 177 -9.20 10.08 17.13
N SER A 178 -8.16 9.29 16.96
CA SER A 178 -7.68 8.30 17.93
C SER A 178 -6.19 8.53 18.15
N LEU A 179 -5.77 8.68 19.40
CA LEU A 179 -4.38 8.95 19.76
C LEU A 179 -3.88 7.91 20.76
N PRO A 180 -2.59 7.50 20.65
CA PRO A 180 -1.61 7.94 19.65
C PRO A 180 -1.96 7.43 18.25
N THR A 181 -1.42 8.08 17.24
CA THR A 181 -1.58 7.72 15.84
C THR A 181 -0.28 7.13 15.27
N PHE A 182 -0.32 6.66 14.04
CA PHE A 182 0.82 6.12 13.29
C PHE A 182 0.94 6.80 11.93
N ASP A 183 2.08 6.62 11.25
CA ASP A 183 2.25 7.09 9.88
C ASP A 183 1.87 5.98 8.89
N ASN A 184 0.83 6.20 8.10
CA ASN A 184 0.38 5.26 7.06
C ASN A 184 1.46 5.04 5.99
N ASN A 185 2.34 6.03 5.76
CA ASN A 185 3.42 5.93 4.79
C ASN A 185 4.47 4.88 5.17
N ASP A 186 4.60 4.57 6.47
CA ASP A 186 5.47 3.48 6.94
C ASP A 186 5.07 2.12 6.34
N PHE A 187 3.79 1.94 6.00
CA PHE A 187 3.26 0.72 5.41
C PHE A 187 3.29 0.74 3.88
N SER A 188 3.35 1.93 3.28
CA SER A 188 3.33 2.11 1.84
C SER A 188 4.63 1.64 1.19
N GLY A 189 4.58 0.52 0.49
CA GLY A 189 5.76 -0.11 -0.11
C GLY A 189 6.46 -1.13 0.79
N GLY A 190 5.81 -1.53 1.88
CA GLY A 190 6.30 -2.51 2.84
C GLY A 190 6.94 -1.85 4.07
N ILE A 191 6.54 -2.31 5.24
CA ILE A 191 7.10 -1.85 6.52
C ILE A 191 8.28 -2.73 6.91
N SER A 192 9.34 -2.14 7.48
CA SER A 192 10.45 -2.93 8.04
C SER A 192 10.01 -3.68 9.30
N VAL A 193 10.67 -4.82 9.56
CA VAL A 193 10.38 -5.64 10.74
C VAL A 193 10.56 -4.84 12.02
N GLU A 194 11.62 -4.03 12.10
CA GLU A 194 11.94 -3.19 13.25
C GLU A 194 10.86 -2.15 13.49
N ARG A 195 10.40 -1.48 12.42
CA ARG A 195 9.36 -0.45 12.53
C ARG A 195 8.01 -1.04 12.93
N TYR A 196 7.65 -2.18 12.33
CA TYR A 196 6.42 -2.87 12.67
C TYR A 196 6.42 -3.37 14.12
N LYS A 197 7.57 -3.92 14.58
CA LYS A 197 7.77 -4.36 15.95
C LYS A 197 7.63 -3.19 16.93
N ALA A 198 8.21 -2.03 16.62
CA ALA A 198 8.06 -0.83 17.43
C ALA A 198 6.59 -0.44 17.63
N TYR A 199 5.76 -0.53 16.60
CA TYR A 199 4.31 -0.25 16.73
C TYR A 199 3.56 -1.29 17.57
N ILE A 200 3.93 -2.58 17.49
CA ILE A 200 3.25 -3.64 18.25
C ILE A 200 3.65 -3.64 19.73
N GLU A 201 4.91 -3.37 20.01
CA GLU A 201 5.48 -3.37 21.37
C GLU A 201 5.21 -2.07 22.11
N ASP A 202 4.74 -1.02 21.43
CA ASP A 202 4.36 0.24 22.09
C ASP A 202 3.19 0.01 23.04
N GLU A 203 3.38 0.35 24.31
CA GLU A 203 2.37 0.21 25.37
C GLU A 203 1.09 1.01 25.06
N ASN A 204 1.21 2.10 24.29
CA ASN A 204 0.11 2.95 23.91
C ASN A 204 -0.64 2.43 22.67
N LYS A 205 -0.13 1.39 22.00
CA LYS A 205 -0.76 0.67 20.88
C LYS A 205 -1.28 1.59 19.78
N PRO A 206 -0.41 2.33 19.10
CA PRO A 206 -0.82 3.32 18.09
C PRO A 206 -1.57 2.74 16.88
N LEU A 207 -1.48 1.44 16.63
CA LEU A 207 -2.24 0.77 15.56
C LEU A 207 -3.68 0.42 15.97
N PHE A 208 -4.04 0.60 17.23
CA PHE A 208 -5.38 0.31 17.74
C PHE A 208 -6.28 1.54 17.61
N ASN A 209 -7.52 1.29 17.18
CA ASN A 209 -8.58 2.31 17.11
C ASN A 209 -9.79 1.89 17.93
#